data_77966d430348a672b189ecdbcaa9e280
#
_entry.id   77966d430348a672b189ecdbcaa9e280
#
_cell.length_a   1.000
_cell.length_b   1.000
_cell.length_c   1.000
_cell.angle_alpha   90.00
_cell.angle_beta   90.00
_cell.angle_gamma   90.00
#
_symmetry.space_group_name_H-M   'P 1'
#
loop_
_entity.id
_entity.type
_entity.pdbx_description
1 polymer ?
#
loop_
_entity_poly.entity_id
_entity_poly.type
_entity_poly.pdbx_seq_one_letter_code
_entity_poly.pdbx_strand_id
1 'polypeptide(L)'
;MEKQQSIYDLVGIGIGPFNLGLAALLEETPELNAVFFEKKGEFNWHEGMLLEGTTLQVPFFADLVSMADVTSPYSYLNYLQQHDRLYHFYFLEKFLIPRKEYNDYCRWAAHQLDSCRFGKAVEAVEYIGDQGEPCYQISVRDAKTQKIEVYYSRHVVMGIGSSPTVPSAFQPYMGESILHSADYLRNKENVLKKKSVTVVGSGQSAAEVFLDLLNEQEEYGYQLNWYTRSKGFFPMEYSKLGLEYFTPDYIDFFYRLPQEKKDEILPKQDLLYKGISATTIAAIFDKMYEKSIGNAELAIELRAMTEVAAVTPAENGWQLKCRQWVEDSEFDVDTEAIVFGTGYKSTLPAFLETMEDHLVRDDLGRLAITKDYKVGTAISTPNHLFIQNGEIHTHGVGAPDLGLGAFRNSIIINQLAGKEVYPSKPKGAFQSFRVKTPVMAY
;
A
#
# COMPACT_ATOMS: atom_id res chain seq x y z
N MET A 1 -43.58 -4.71 12.14
CA MET A 1 -42.57 -3.97 12.89
C MET A 1 -41.30 -4.09 12.10
N GLU A 2 -40.92 -3.05 11.34
CA GLU A 2 -39.62 -2.94 10.75
C GLU A 2 -38.58 -2.96 11.89
N LYS A 3 -37.62 -3.88 11.84
CA LYS A 3 -36.50 -3.86 12.77
C LYS A 3 -35.80 -2.51 12.57
N GLN A 4 -35.83 -1.66 13.56
CA GLN A 4 -35.05 -0.43 13.61
C GLN A 4 -33.59 -0.88 13.37
N GLN A 5 -33.06 -0.59 12.20
CA GLN A 5 -31.72 -1.00 11.79
C GLN A 5 -30.75 -0.19 12.68
N SER A 6 -29.89 -0.87 13.45
CA SER A 6 -28.96 -0.20 14.36
C SER A 6 -27.95 0.62 13.56
N ILE A 7 -27.75 1.86 13.96
CA ILE A 7 -26.72 2.72 13.37
C ILE A 7 -25.38 2.37 14.03
N TYR A 8 -24.38 2.03 13.20
CA TYR A 8 -23.00 1.83 13.65
C TYR A 8 -22.34 3.18 13.96
N ASP A 9 -21.41 3.20 14.90
CA ASP A 9 -20.58 4.38 15.12
C ASP A 9 -19.56 4.52 13.97
N LEU A 10 -19.05 3.40 13.47
CA LEU A 10 -18.10 3.37 12.37
C LEU A 10 -18.36 2.21 11.40
N VAL A 11 -18.34 2.50 10.10
CA VAL A 11 -18.19 1.50 9.04
C VAL A 11 -16.83 1.66 8.37
N GLY A 12 -16.05 0.58 8.36
CA GLY A 12 -14.79 0.47 7.62
C GLY A 12 -14.98 -0.14 6.23
N ILE A 13 -14.39 0.48 5.21
CA ILE A 13 -14.44 -0.01 3.83
C ILE A 13 -13.04 -0.46 3.39
N GLY A 14 -12.91 -1.75 3.08
CA GLY A 14 -11.66 -2.45 2.85
C GLY A 14 -11.02 -2.95 4.16
N ILE A 15 -10.55 -4.20 4.16
CA ILE A 15 -9.82 -4.79 5.30
C ILE A 15 -8.39 -5.09 4.84
N GLY A 16 -7.63 -4.00 4.58
CA GLY A 16 -6.18 -4.05 4.48
C GLY A 16 -5.53 -3.87 5.85
N PRO A 17 -4.19 -3.90 5.97
CA PRO A 17 -3.51 -3.80 7.26
C PRO A 17 -3.93 -2.59 8.10
N PHE A 18 -4.21 -1.45 7.48
CA PHE A 18 -4.60 -0.23 8.21
C PHE A 18 -5.98 -0.36 8.88
N ASN A 19 -7.01 -0.77 8.13
CA ASN A 19 -8.33 -0.97 8.71
C ASN A 19 -8.40 -2.21 9.61
N LEU A 20 -7.60 -3.23 9.35
CA LEU A 20 -7.47 -4.38 10.24
C LEU A 20 -6.87 -3.97 11.59
N GLY A 21 -5.82 -3.13 11.58
CA GLY A 21 -5.26 -2.55 12.80
C GLY A 21 -6.26 -1.63 13.54
N LEU A 22 -7.09 -0.88 12.79
CA LEU A 22 -8.15 -0.08 13.39
C LEU A 22 -9.21 -0.97 14.06
N ALA A 23 -9.63 -2.05 13.41
CA ALA A 23 -10.57 -3.01 13.98
C ALA A 23 -10.01 -3.66 15.25
N ALA A 24 -8.73 -4.08 15.23
CA ALA A 24 -8.06 -4.67 16.39
C ALA A 24 -7.96 -3.71 17.58
N LEU A 25 -7.61 -2.44 17.35
CA LEU A 25 -7.54 -1.44 18.41
C LEU A 25 -8.91 -1.02 18.95
N LEU A 26 -9.98 -1.11 18.15
CA LEU A 26 -11.35 -0.82 18.59
C LEU A 26 -11.92 -1.86 19.57
N GLU A 27 -11.35 -3.07 19.65
CA GLU A 27 -11.75 -4.08 20.66
C GLU A 27 -11.57 -3.57 22.10
N GLU A 28 -10.63 -2.66 22.34
CA GLU A 28 -10.41 -2.01 23.64
C GLU A 28 -11.36 -0.81 23.89
N THR A 29 -12.27 -0.54 22.97
CA THR A 29 -13.28 0.55 23.07
C THR A 29 -14.67 0.01 22.79
N PRO A 30 -15.20 -0.89 23.65
CA PRO A 30 -16.47 -1.58 23.41
C PRO A 30 -17.69 -0.65 23.34
N GLU A 31 -17.54 0.60 23.73
CA GLU A 31 -18.56 1.64 23.56
C GLU A 31 -18.74 2.09 22.10
N LEU A 32 -17.78 1.80 21.22
CA LEU A 32 -17.85 2.13 19.79
C LEU A 32 -18.22 0.88 18.99
N ASN A 33 -19.44 0.88 18.45
CA ASN A 33 -19.91 -0.22 17.60
C ASN A 33 -19.42 -0.05 16.15
N ALA A 34 -18.51 -0.90 15.70
CA ALA A 34 -17.92 -0.82 14.38
C ALA A 34 -18.10 -2.11 13.56
N VAL A 35 -18.14 -1.99 12.23
CA VAL A 35 -18.09 -3.11 11.30
C VAL A 35 -17.23 -2.74 10.08
N PHE A 36 -16.48 -3.71 9.57
CA PHE A 36 -15.58 -3.56 8.43
C PHE A 36 -15.96 -4.50 7.31
N PHE A 37 -16.00 -4.01 6.07
CA PHE A 37 -16.38 -4.78 4.88
C PHE A 37 -15.21 -4.92 3.91
N GLU A 38 -14.96 -6.16 3.46
CA GLU A 38 -13.96 -6.49 2.46
C GLU A 38 -14.60 -7.32 1.33
N LYS A 39 -14.34 -6.92 0.08
CA LYS A 39 -14.85 -7.61 -1.11
C LYS A 39 -14.24 -8.99 -1.34
N LYS A 40 -12.99 -9.20 -0.92
CA LYS A 40 -12.34 -10.51 -0.97
C LYS A 40 -12.98 -11.48 0.03
N GLY A 41 -12.90 -12.77 -0.26
CA GLY A 41 -13.45 -13.82 0.59
C GLY A 41 -12.70 -14.04 1.90
N GLU A 42 -11.44 -13.60 1.98
CA GLU A 42 -10.57 -13.68 3.16
C GLU A 42 -9.51 -12.56 3.10
N PHE A 43 -8.79 -12.36 4.20
CA PHE A 43 -7.63 -11.47 4.20
C PHE A 43 -6.52 -12.05 3.32
N ASN A 44 -6.06 -11.27 2.35
CA ASN A 44 -4.90 -11.61 1.55
C ASN A 44 -4.25 -10.32 1.02
N TRP A 45 -3.02 -10.05 1.46
CA TRP A 45 -2.31 -8.82 1.16
C TRP A 45 -1.18 -9.07 0.18
N HIS A 46 -1.19 -8.34 -0.96
CA HIS A 46 -0.20 -8.45 -2.04
C HIS A 46 0.06 -9.91 -2.50
N GLU A 47 -1.00 -10.70 -2.64
CA GLU A 47 -0.93 -12.14 -2.94
C GLU A 47 -0.08 -12.50 -4.18
N GLY A 48 -0.07 -11.65 -5.21
CA GLY A 48 0.78 -11.84 -6.40
C GLY A 48 2.27 -11.57 -6.16
N MET A 49 2.64 -11.07 -4.98
CA MET A 49 4.01 -10.74 -4.58
C MET A 49 4.47 -11.46 -3.30
N LEU A 50 3.80 -12.54 -2.91
CA LEU A 50 4.24 -13.39 -1.79
C LEU A 50 5.34 -14.37 -2.22
N LEU A 51 6.35 -13.84 -2.91
CA LEU A 51 7.47 -14.59 -3.43
C LEU A 51 8.36 -15.12 -2.29
N GLU A 52 9.04 -16.23 -2.55
CA GLU A 52 9.97 -16.80 -1.59
C GLU A 52 11.13 -15.84 -1.30
N GLY A 53 11.56 -15.75 -0.05
CA GLY A 53 12.64 -14.86 0.38
C GLY A 53 12.29 -13.37 0.48
N THR A 54 11.10 -12.94 0.04
CA THR A 54 10.69 -11.53 0.15
C THR A 54 10.31 -11.16 1.58
N THR A 55 10.72 -9.96 2.00
CA THR A 55 10.44 -9.43 3.34
C THR A 55 9.61 -8.16 3.28
N LEU A 56 9.04 -7.79 4.42
CA LEU A 56 8.58 -6.42 4.62
C LEU A 56 9.75 -5.45 4.51
N GLN A 57 9.44 -4.22 4.10
CA GLN A 57 10.42 -3.12 4.05
C GLN A 57 10.42 -2.29 5.34
N VAL A 58 9.74 -2.77 6.38
CA VAL A 58 9.63 -2.15 7.71
C VAL A 58 9.85 -3.20 8.79
N PRO A 59 10.34 -2.82 9.98
CA PRO A 59 10.52 -3.73 11.12
C PRO A 59 9.22 -4.42 11.53
N PHE A 60 9.32 -5.57 12.18
CA PHE A 60 8.16 -6.32 12.68
C PHE A 60 7.30 -5.54 13.69
N PHE A 61 7.83 -4.48 14.30
CA PHE A 61 7.06 -3.54 15.12
C PHE A 61 6.05 -2.70 14.32
N ALA A 62 6.15 -2.68 12.99
CA ALA A 62 5.14 -2.13 12.11
C ALA A 62 3.97 -3.11 11.92
N ASP A 63 3.60 -3.79 12.98
CA ASP A 63 2.43 -4.64 13.08
C ASP A 63 1.12 -3.81 13.18
N LEU A 64 0.02 -4.47 13.42
CA LEU A 64 -1.30 -3.83 13.42
C LEU A 64 -1.51 -2.83 14.58
N VAL A 65 -0.82 -3.02 15.73
CA VAL A 65 -1.22 -2.41 17.01
C VAL A 65 -0.07 -1.88 17.87
N SER A 66 1.14 -2.47 17.79
CA SER A 66 2.20 -2.27 18.81
C SER A 66 2.65 -0.83 18.96
N MET A 67 2.60 0.00 17.89
CA MET A 67 2.97 1.42 17.97
C MET A 67 1.91 2.28 18.69
N ALA A 68 0.73 1.74 18.96
CA ALA A 68 -0.33 2.36 19.77
C ALA A 68 -0.45 1.69 21.15
N ASP A 69 -0.44 0.35 21.16
CA ASP A 69 -0.53 -0.47 22.38
C ASP A 69 0.33 -1.73 22.25
N VAL A 70 1.46 -1.76 22.96
CA VAL A 70 2.38 -2.90 22.98
C VAL A 70 1.83 -4.12 23.71
N THR A 71 0.77 -3.95 24.47
CA THR A 71 0.14 -5.01 25.28
C THR A 71 -1.05 -5.66 24.58
N SER A 72 -1.45 -5.13 23.43
CA SER A 72 -2.59 -5.63 22.68
C SER A 72 -2.46 -7.13 22.34
N PRO A 73 -3.55 -7.91 22.50
CA PRO A 73 -3.58 -9.33 22.15
C PRO A 73 -3.40 -9.59 20.66
N TYR A 74 -3.52 -8.55 19.83
CA TYR A 74 -3.33 -8.61 18.38
C TYR A 74 -1.92 -8.27 17.91
N SER A 75 -0.94 -8.16 18.84
CA SER A 75 0.46 -7.88 18.48
C SER A 75 1.11 -9.06 17.74
N TYR A 76 2.08 -8.76 16.88
CA TYR A 76 2.84 -9.78 16.15
C TYR A 76 3.56 -10.75 17.09
N LEU A 77 4.08 -10.28 18.23
CA LEU A 77 4.73 -11.15 19.20
C LEU A 77 3.74 -12.11 19.86
N ASN A 78 2.50 -11.68 20.11
CA ASN A 78 1.45 -12.59 20.62
C ASN A 78 1.04 -13.64 19.57
N TYR A 79 0.94 -13.26 18.30
CA TYR A 79 0.75 -14.20 17.19
C TYR A 79 1.83 -15.29 17.20
N LEU A 80 3.11 -14.90 17.29
CA LEU A 80 4.21 -15.86 17.35
C LEU A 80 4.13 -16.79 18.58
N GLN A 81 3.72 -16.25 19.72
CA GLN A 81 3.54 -17.03 20.95
C GLN A 81 2.42 -18.06 20.81
N GLN A 82 1.27 -17.66 20.25
CA GLN A 82 0.13 -18.56 20.06
C GLN A 82 0.38 -19.66 19.02
N HIS A 83 1.37 -19.47 18.14
CA HIS A 83 1.76 -20.46 17.12
C HIS A 83 3.04 -21.23 17.48
N ASP A 84 3.52 -21.15 18.72
CA ASP A 84 4.74 -21.79 19.19
C ASP A 84 5.99 -21.42 18.38
N ARG A 85 6.00 -20.21 17.76
CA ARG A 85 7.07 -19.73 16.88
C ARG A 85 8.04 -18.73 17.53
N LEU A 86 7.78 -18.33 18.76
CA LEU A 86 8.53 -17.25 19.41
C LEU A 86 10.04 -17.55 19.50
N TYR A 87 10.44 -18.78 19.85
CA TYR A 87 11.86 -19.17 19.84
C TYR A 87 12.44 -19.29 18.44
N HIS A 88 11.69 -19.77 17.46
CA HIS A 88 12.13 -19.76 16.06
C HIS A 88 12.42 -18.34 15.56
N PHE A 89 11.55 -17.40 15.90
CA PHE A 89 11.74 -16.00 15.57
C PHE A 89 12.92 -15.37 16.33
N TYR A 90 13.10 -15.69 17.59
CA TYR A 90 14.24 -15.24 18.38
C TYR A 90 15.57 -15.64 17.73
N PHE A 91 15.69 -16.88 17.24
CA PHE A 91 16.90 -17.36 16.57
C PHE A 91 17.02 -16.90 15.11
N LEU A 92 15.93 -16.41 14.51
CA LEU A 92 15.97 -15.84 13.16
C LEU A 92 16.83 -14.56 13.10
N GLU A 93 16.88 -13.80 14.19
CA GLU A 93 17.68 -12.55 14.35
C GLU A 93 17.44 -11.52 13.21
N LYS A 94 16.24 -11.48 12.65
CA LYS A 94 15.86 -10.54 11.59
C LYS A 94 14.81 -9.56 12.08
N PHE A 95 15.05 -8.28 11.79
CA PHE A 95 14.10 -7.22 12.09
C PHE A 95 12.99 -7.11 11.04
N LEU A 96 13.35 -7.41 9.78
CA LEU A 96 12.42 -7.44 8.65
C LEU A 96 11.91 -8.87 8.46
N ILE A 97 10.62 -9.07 8.71
CA ILE A 97 9.99 -10.39 8.65
C ILE A 97 9.59 -10.78 7.22
N PRO A 98 9.49 -12.09 6.91
CA PRO A 98 8.96 -12.54 5.64
C PRO A 98 7.57 -11.96 5.36
N ARG A 99 7.34 -11.47 4.15
CA ARG A 99 6.02 -10.93 3.73
C ARG A 99 4.92 -11.98 3.88
N LYS A 100 5.24 -13.25 3.61
CA LYS A 100 4.33 -14.38 3.79
C LYS A 100 3.89 -14.53 5.26
N GLU A 101 4.80 -14.36 6.21
CA GLU A 101 4.48 -14.46 7.64
C GLU A 101 3.65 -13.27 8.12
N TYR A 102 3.93 -12.06 7.60
CA TYR A 102 3.07 -10.90 7.88
C TYR A 102 1.64 -11.11 7.35
N ASN A 103 1.49 -11.66 6.15
CA ASN A 103 0.18 -12.00 5.61
C ASN A 103 -0.57 -13.03 6.47
N ASP A 104 0.12 -14.04 6.97
CA ASP A 104 -0.43 -15.05 7.87
C ASP A 104 -0.84 -14.46 9.22
N TYR A 105 0.00 -13.61 9.80
CA TYR A 105 -0.31 -12.83 11.00
C TYR A 105 -1.58 -11.98 10.85
N CYS A 106 -1.69 -11.22 9.76
CA CYS A 106 -2.87 -10.41 9.51
C CYS A 106 -4.13 -11.28 9.31
N ARG A 107 -4.01 -12.43 8.66
CA ARG A 107 -5.11 -13.40 8.50
C ARG A 107 -5.54 -13.95 9.86
N TRP A 108 -4.58 -14.30 10.72
CA TRP A 108 -4.85 -14.75 12.09
C TRP A 108 -5.63 -13.67 12.89
N ALA A 109 -5.19 -12.42 12.84
CA ALA A 109 -5.90 -11.33 13.50
C ALA A 109 -7.32 -11.13 12.94
N ALA A 110 -7.46 -11.14 11.61
CA ALA A 110 -8.74 -10.96 10.94
C ALA A 110 -9.78 -12.04 11.30
N HIS A 111 -9.35 -13.27 11.56
CA HIS A 111 -10.23 -14.36 11.95
C HIS A 111 -10.76 -14.27 13.39
N GLN A 112 -10.11 -13.46 14.24
CA GLN A 112 -10.53 -13.26 15.63
C GLN A 112 -11.45 -12.06 15.81
N LEU A 113 -11.60 -11.21 14.79
CA LEU A 113 -12.35 -9.97 14.84
C LEU A 113 -13.73 -10.15 14.22
N ASP A 114 -14.76 -10.28 15.05
CA ASP A 114 -16.15 -10.41 14.62
C ASP A 114 -16.65 -9.18 13.84
N SER A 115 -16.01 -8.03 14.02
CA SER A 115 -16.29 -6.81 13.27
C SER A 115 -15.85 -6.88 11.80
N CYS A 116 -14.97 -7.81 11.42
CA CYS A 116 -14.44 -7.99 10.07
C CYS A 116 -15.34 -8.91 9.23
N ARG A 117 -15.92 -8.38 8.15
CA ARG A 117 -16.85 -9.08 7.25
C ARG A 117 -16.27 -9.21 5.85
N PHE A 118 -15.89 -10.44 5.47
CA PHE A 118 -15.34 -10.76 4.16
C PHE A 118 -16.42 -11.20 3.15
N GLY A 119 -16.13 -11.07 1.84
CA GLY A 119 -17.08 -11.34 0.77
C GLY A 119 -18.21 -10.28 0.71
N LYS A 120 -17.94 -9.06 1.18
CA LYS A 120 -18.89 -7.97 1.28
C LYS A 120 -18.33 -6.75 0.53
N ALA A 121 -18.83 -6.49 -0.66
CA ALA A 121 -18.39 -5.37 -1.50
C ALA A 121 -19.25 -4.14 -1.27
N VAL A 122 -18.66 -3.05 -0.83
CA VAL A 122 -19.36 -1.75 -0.75
C VAL A 122 -19.52 -1.20 -2.16
N GLU A 123 -20.76 -0.86 -2.56
CA GLU A 123 -21.10 -0.36 -3.89
C GLU A 123 -21.51 1.11 -3.90
N ALA A 124 -22.07 1.62 -2.81
CA ALA A 124 -22.42 3.02 -2.68
C ALA A 124 -22.32 3.48 -1.22
N VAL A 125 -21.95 4.74 -1.04
CA VAL A 125 -21.99 5.47 0.23
C VAL A 125 -22.74 6.77 -0.03
N GLU A 126 -23.83 6.99 0.69
CA GLU A 126 -24.68 8.17 0.56
C GLU A 126 -24.81 8.85 1.91
N TYR A 127 -24.82 10.17 1.93
CA TYR A 127 -25.10 10.92 3.16
C TYR A 127 -26.60 11.22 3.27
N ILE A 128 -27.20 10.86 4.40
CA ILE A 128 -28.61 11.11 4.70
C ILE A 128 -28.66 12.13 5.85
N GLY A 129 -29.01 13.38 5.54
CA GLY A 129 -29.05 14.47 6.51
C GLY A 129 -30.45 15.04 6.82
N ASP A 130 -31.42 14.82 5.91
CA ASP A 130 -32.66 15.59 5.89
C ASP A 130 -33.80 14.93 6.65
N GLN A 131 -33.71 13.68 7.04
CA GLN A 131 -34.80 12.94 7.70
C GLN A 131 -34.29 12.09 8.88
N GLY A 132 -34.16 12.66 10.06
CA GLY A 132 -33.79 11.94 11.28
C GLY A 132 -32.38 12.24 11.78
N GLU A 133 -31.71 11.25 12.42
CA GLU A 133 -30.31 11.38 12.84
C GLU A 133 -29.40 11.34 11.61
N PRO A 134 -28.56 12.37 11.36
CA PRO A 134 -27.68 12.40 10.22
C PRO A 134 -26.73 11.20 10.23
N CYS A 135 -26.59 10.50 9.11
CA CYS A 135 -25.71 9.33 9.00
C CYS A 135 -25.33 9.04 7.53
N TYR A 136 -24.40 8.13 7.33
CA TYR A 136 -24.10 7.52 6.04
C TYR A 136 -24.95 6.26 5.86
N GLN A 137 -25.54 6.12 4.67
CA GLN A 137 -26.12 4.87 4.18
C GLN A 137 -25.10 4.17 3.32
N ILE A 138 -24.83 2.90 3.63
CA ILE A 138 -23.82 2.09 2.94
C ILE A 138 -24.50 0.88 2.30
N SER A 139 -24.47 0.80 0.98
CA SER A 139 -24.97 -0.33 0.20
C SER A 139 -23.87 -1.36 -0.01
N VAL A 140 -24.08 -2.58 0.47
CA VAL A 140 -23.09 -3.65 0.49
C VAL A 140 -23.62 -4.88 -0.26
N ARG A 141 -22.91 -5.32 -1.28
CA ARG A 141 -23.22 -6.57 -2.00
C ARG A 141 -22.57 -7.77 -1.33
N ASP A 142 -23.34 -8.77 -0.98
CA ASP A 142 -22.85 -10.05 -0.53
C ASP A 142 -22.41 -10.91 -1.72
N ALA A 143 -21.15 -11.36 -1.72
CA ALA A 143 -20.57 -12.10 -2.83
C ALA A 143 -21.22 -13.48 -3.06
N LYS A 144 -21.77 -14.12 -2.01
CA LYS A 144 -22.38 -15.44 -2.08
C LYS A 144 -23.83 -15.37 -2.56
N THR A 145 -24.61 -14.45 -1.99
CA THR A 145 -26.05 -14.34 -2.28
C THR A 145 -26.38 -13.34 -3.39
N GLN A 146 -25.45 -12.48 -3.76
CA GLN A 146 -25.59 -11.34 -4.70
C GLN A 146 -26.63 -10.31 -4.24
N LYS A 147 -27.12 -10.38 -3.01
CA LYS A 147 -28.06 -9.44 -2.45
C LYS A 147 -27.36 -8.18 -1.97
N ILE A 148 -28.02 -7.04 -2.12
CA ILE A 148 -27.60 -5.79 -1.53
C ILE A 148 -28.20 -5.71 -0.12
N GLU A 149 -27.34 -5.49 0.85
CA GLU A 149 -27.66 -5.21 2.24
C GLU A 149 -27.36 -3.72 2.50
N VAL A 150 -28.21 -3.04 3.27
CA VAL A 150 -28.04 -1.63 3.59
C VAL A 150 -27.64 -1.51 5.05
N TYR A 151 -26.60 -0.74 5.31
CA TYR A 151 -26.10 -0.44 6.65
C TYR A 151 -26.11 1.07 6.87
N TYR A 152 -26.22 1.50 8.13
CA TYR A 152 -26.17 2.89 8.52
C TYR A 152 -25.04 3.13 9.50
N SER A 153 -24.33 4.25 9.34
CA SER A 153 -23.20 4.60 10.19
C SER A 153 -23.07 6.10 10.42
N ARG A 154 -22.66 6.48 11.63
CA ARG A 154 -22.30 7.87 11.93
C ARG A 154 -21.04 8.29 11.20
N HIS A 155 -20.05 7.42 11.13
CA HIS A 155 -18.75 7.69 10.51
C HIS A 155 -18.37 6.57 9.53
N VAL A 156 -17.53 6.91 8.56
CA VAL A 156 -16.99 5.95 7.60
C VAL A 156 -15.46 6.10 7.56
N VAL A 157 -14.72 4.99 7.47
CA VAL A 157 -13.29 5.01 7.22
C VAL A 157 -12.95 4.20 5.96
N MET A 158 -12.27 4.84 5.02
CA MET A 158 -11.81 4.21 3.80
C MET A 158 -10.38 3.69 3.97
N GLY A 159 -10.18 2.40 3.88
CA GLY A 159 -8.88 1.71 3.88
C GLY A 159 -8.73 0.81 2.67
N ILE A 160 -9.10 1.33 1.49
CA ILE A 160 -9.21 0.57 0.23
C ILE A 160 -7.87 0.32 -0.46
N GLY A 161 -6.78 0.93 0.03
CA GLY A 161 -5.46 0.81 -0.55
C GLY A 161 -5.31 1.55 -1.89
N SER A 162 -4.46 1.02 -2.74
CA SER A 162 -4.11 1.59 -4.04
C SER A 162 -4.26 0.54 -5.15
N SER A 163 -4.42 1.01 -6.38
CA SER A 163 -4.57 0.17 -7.57
C SER A 163 -3.26 0.13 -8.37
N PRO A 164 -2.95 -1.01 -9.04
CA PRO A 164 -1.81 -1.13 -9.93
C PRO A 164 -1.79 -0.01 -10.99
N THR A 165 -0.61 0.52 -11.26
CA THR A 165 -0.41 1.53 -12.31
C THR A 165 0.21 0.88 -13.52
N VAL A 166 -0.53 0.84 -14.64
CA VAL A 166 -0.04 0.37 -15.94
C VAL A 166 -0.14 1.53 -16.91
N PRO A 167 0.90 1.81 -17.74
CA PRO A 167 0.81 2.85 -18.77
C PRO A 167 -0.37 2.59 -19.71
N SER A 168 -1.06 3.66 -20.12
CA SER A 168 -2.31 3.55 -20.89
C SER A 168 -2.17 2.79 -22.22
N ALA A 169 -1.01 2.91 -22.88
CA ALA A 169 -0.70 2.19 -24.10
C ALA A 169 -0.74 0.66 -23.97
N PHE A 170 -0.57 0.11 -22.76
CA PHE A 170 -0.55 -1.32 -22.50
C PHE A 170 -1.89 -1.86 -21.98
N GLN A 171 -2.77 -1.01 -21.52
CA GLN A 171 -4.05 -1.42 -20.92
C GLN A 171 -4.90 -2.33 -21.79
N PRO A 172 -5.01 -2.12 -23.13
CA PRO A 172 -5.77 -2.99 -24.01
C PRO A 172 -5.21 -4.41 -24.16
N TYR A 173 -3.94 -4.61 -23.80
CA TYR A 173 -3.21 -5.87 -23.99
C TYR A 173 -2.96 -6.63 -22.69
N MET A 174 -3.46 -6.11 -21.56
CA MET A 174 -3.31 -6.76 -20.26
C MET A 174 -3.93 -8.17 -20.25
N GLY A 175 -3.18 -9.14 -19.74
CA GLY A 175 -3.59 -10.54 -19.69
C GLY A 175 -2.47 -11.43 -19.17
N GLU A 176 -2.39 -12.66 -19.65
CA GLU A 176 -1.45 -13.68 -19.17
C GLU A 176 0.02 -13.41 -19.56
N SER A 177 0.26 -12.65 -20.64
CA SER A 177 1.61 -12.33 -21.14
C SER A 177 2.02 -10.87 -20.94
N ILE A 178 1.08 -9.98 -20.67
CA ILE A 178 1.32 -8.60 -20.24
C ILE A 178 0.59 -8.39 -18.93
N LEU A 179 1.31 -8.31 -17.83
CA LEU A 179 0.71 -8.26 -16.50
C LEU A 179 1.43 -7.26 -15.57
N HIS A 180 0.72 -6.83 -14.55
CA HIS A 180 1.33 -6.10 -13.44
C HIS A 180 1.89 -7.08 -12.40
N SER A 181 2.92 -6.68 -11.67
CA SER A 181 3.51 -7.48 -10.57
C SER A 181 2.48 -7.94 -9.53
N ALA A 182 1.38 -7.21 -9.36
CA ALA A 182 0.27 -7.62 -8.48
C ALA A 182 -0.34 -8.98 -8.84
N ASP A 183 -0.20 -9.41 -10.09
CA ASP A 183 -0.73 -10.69 -10.60
C ASP A 183 0.38 -11.69 -10.96
N TYR A 184 1.65 -11.35 -10.66
CA TYR A 184 2.80 -12.14 -11.12
C TYR A 184 2.76 -13.59 -10.63
N LEU A 185 2.61 -13.82 -9.34
CA LEU A 185 2.66 -15.17 -8.78
C LEU A 185 1.56 -16.10 -9.34
N ARG A 186 0.39 -15.54 -9.66
CA ARG A 186 -0.71 -16.30 -10.30
C ARG A 186 -0.39 -16.72 -11.73
N ASN A 187 0.46 -15.96 -12.42
CA ASN A 187 0.81 -16.18 -13.82
C ASN A 187 2.26 -16.67 -14.00
N LYS A 188 3.02 -16.87 -12.90
CA LYS A 188 4.44 -17.22 -12.93
C LYS A 188 4.72 -18.42 -13.86
N GLU A 189 3.95 -19.49 -13.76
CA GLU A 189 4.16 -20.69 -14.59
C GLU A 189 4.01 -20.40 -16.10
N ASN A 190 3.11 -19.48 -16.48
CA ASN A 190 2.95 -19.07 -17.88
C ASN A 190 4.11 -18.19 -18.33
N VAL A 191 4.59 -17.30 -17.47
CA VAL A 191 5.75 -16.43 -17.73
C VAL A 191 7.03 -17.26 -17.91
N LEU A 192 7.26 -18.26 -17.06
CA LEU A 192 8.44 -19.11 -17.11
C LEU A 192 8.55 -19.94 -18.42
N LYS A 193 7.43 -20.22 -19.09
CA LYS A 193 7.41 -20.97 -20.38
C LYS A 193 7.76 -20.11 -21.60
N LYS A 194 7.95 -18.79 -21.41
CA LYS A 194 8.28 -17.86 -22.49
C LYS A 194 9.76 -17.89 -22.82
N LYS A 195 10.12 -17.59 -24.08
CA LYS A 195 11.53 -17.53 -24.52
C LYS A 195 12.18 -16.18 -24.17
N SER A 196 11.38 -15.17 -23.91
CA SER A 196 11.87 -13.87 -23.49
C SER A 196 10.88 -13.18 -22.57
N VAL A 197 11.39 -12.56 -21.49
CA VAL A 197 10.60 -11.85 -20.48
C VAL A 197 11.21 -10.49 -20.23
N THR A 198 10.39 -9.44 -20.26
CA THR A 198 10.82 -8.08 -19.95
C THR A 198 10.12 -7.57 -18.69
N VAL A 199 10.91 -7.24 -17.66
CA VAL A 199 10.46 -6.57 -16.43
C VAL A 199 10.59 -5.06 -16.62
N VAL A 200 9.54 -4.31 -16.28
CA VAL A 200 9.52 -2.84 -16.45
C VAL A 200 9.26 -2.16 -15.11
N GLY A 201 10.21 -1.36 -14.65
CA GLY A 201 10.12 -0.61 -13.40
C GLY A 201 11.43 -0.54 -12.63
N SER A 202 11.53 0.37 -11.63
CA SER A 202 12.74 0.57 -10.82
C SER A 202 12.52 0.41 -9.32
N GLY A 203 11.33 -0.01 -8.90
CA GLY A 203 11.01 -0.19 -7.48
C GLY A 203 11.18 -1.63 -7.00
N GLN A 204 10.91 -1.84 -5.72
CA GLN A 204 11.06 -3.14 -5.04
C GLN A 204 10.32 -4.27 -5.77
N SER A 205 9.07 -4.04 -6.21
CA SER A 205 8.29 -5.09 -6.88
C SER A 205 8.91 -5.55 -8.20
N ALA A 206 9.47 -4.62 -8.99
CA ALA A 206 10.18 -4.98 -10.22
C ALA A 206 11.45 -5.78 -9.92
N ALA A 207 12.21 -5.36 -8.90
CA ALA A 207 13.44 -6.04 -8.49
C ALA A 207 13.18 -7.46 -7.95
N GLU A 208 12.13 -7.64 -7.16
CA GLU A 208 11.74 -8.97 -6.64
C GLU A 208 11.30 -9.91 -7.76
N VAL A 209 10.50 -9.43 -8.71
CA VAL A 209 10.12 -10.22 -9.90
C VAL A 209 11.33 -10.55 -10.75
N PHE A 210 12.22 -9.58 -10.97
CA PHE A 210 13.45 -9.83 -11.72
C PHE A 210 14.35 -10.87 -11.04
N LEU A 211 14.54 -10.78 -9.72
CA LEU A 211 15.33 -11.73 -8.95
C LEU A 211 14.72 -13.15 -8.98
N ASP A 212 13.41 -13.25 -8.85
CA ASP A 212 12.69 -14.52 -8.92
C ASP A 212 12.88 -15.16 -10.30
N LEU A 213 12.69 -14.40 -11.38
CA LEU A 213 12.96 -14.86 -12.74
C LEU A 213 14.44 -15.21 -12.96
N LEU A 214 15.38 -14.42 -12.42
CA LEU A 214 16.81 -14.67 -12.53
C LEU A 214 17.22 -16.01 -11.90
N ASN A 215 16.56 -16.41 -10.82
CA ASN A 215 16.81 -17.69 -10.16
C ASN A 215 16.31 -18.88 -10.99
N GLU A 216 15.21 -18.73 -11.72
CA GLU A 216 14.60 -19.78 -12.55
C GLU A 216 15.23 -19.85 -13.96
N GLN A 217 16.00 -18.85 -14.38
CA GLN A 217 16.48 -18.69 -15.75
C GLN A 217 17.29 -19.87 -16.28
N GLU A 218 18.09 -20.52 -15.44
CA GLU A 218 18.91 -21.68 -15.89
C GLU A 218 18.06 -22.89 -16.25
N GLU A 219 16.97 -23.10 -15.54
CA GLU A 219 16.06 -24.21 -15.79
C GLU A 219 15.22 -23.97 -17.06
N TYR A 220 14.74 -22.75 -17.27
CA TYR A 220 13.81 -22.43 -18.35
C TYR A 220 14.46 -21.83 -19.60
N GLY A 221 15.65 -21.28 -19.51
CA GLY A 221 16.47 -20.87 -20.67
C GLY A 221 15.98 -19.64 -21.44
N TYR A 222 15.29 -18.70 -20.80
CA TYR A 222 14.76 -17.49 -21.45
C TYR A 222 15.75 -16.31 -21.42
N GLN A 223 15.58 -15.39 -22.39
CA GLN A 223 16.17 -14.05 -22.33
C GLN A 223 15.43 -13.22 -21.26
N LEU A 224 16.16 -12.59 -20.34
CA LEU A 224 15.59 -11.78 -19.26
C LEU A 224 16.03 -10.32 -19.39
N ASN A 225 15.07 -9.42 -19.58
CA ASN A 225 15.31 -7.99 -19.69
C ASN A 225 14.73 -7.24 -18.50
N TRP A 226 15.42 -6.19 -18.05
CA TRP A 226 14.92 -5.28 -17.01
C TRP A 226 15.15 -3.84 -17.41
N TYR A 227 14.04 -3.14 -17.73
CA TYR A 227 14.08 -1.75 -18.21
C TYR A 227 13.40 -0.79 -17.27
N THR A 228 13.98 0.39 -17.14
CA THR A 228 13.38 1.47 -16.37
C THR A 228 13.67 2.85 -16.96
N ARG A 229 12.65 3.71 -16.95
CA ARG A 229 12.82 5.14 -17.29
C ARG A 229 13.56 5.92 -16.21
N SER A 230 13.72 5.38 -15.01
CA SER A 230 14.48 6.00 -13.92
C SER A 230 15.96 6.10 -14.28
N LYS A 231 16.67 7.02 -13.62
CA LYS A 231 18.11 7.27 -13.84
C LYS A 231 19.00 6.07 -13.49
N GLY A 232 18.48 5.08 -12.78
CA GLY A 232 19.19 3.89 -12.36
C GLY A 232 18.35 2.99 -11.47
N PHE A 233 18.93 1.89 -11.03
CA PHE A 233 18.39 0.95 -10.06
C PHE A 233 18.96 1.31 -8.68
N PHE A 234 18.30 2.23 -7.98
CA PHE A 234 18.80 2.82 -6.74
C PHE A 234 18.17 2.20 -5.49
N PRO A 235 18.95 2.12 -4.38
CA PRO A 235 18.40 1.66 -3.12
C PRO A 235 17.44 2.69 -2.52
N MET A 236 16.50 2.20 -1.70
CA MET A 236 15.78 3.07 -0.77
C MET A 236 16.75 3.65 0.26
N GLU A 237 16.44 4.87 0.72
CA GLU A 237 17.17 5.53 1.80
C GLU A 237 16.75 4.91 3.15
N TYR A 238 17.58 4.02 3.65
CA TYR A 238 17.35 3.25 4.89
C TYR A 238 18.28 3.62 6.03
N SER A 239 18.98 4.76 5.93
CA SER A 239 19.77 5.24 7.05
C SER A 239 18.87 5.55 8.26
N LYS A 240 19.38 5.33 9.47
CA LYS A 240 18.59 5.55 10.70
C LYS A 240 18.05 6.96 10.83
N LEU A 241 18.78 7.97 10.34
CA LEU A 241 18.30 9.35 10.31
C LEU A 241 17.30 9.59 9.18
N GLY A 242 17.45 8.92 8.03
CA GLY A 242 16.46 8.94 6.94
C GLY A 242 15.12 8.34 7.37
N LEU A 243 15.13 7.29 8.18
CA LEU A 243 13.90 6.66 8.70
C LEU A 243 13.10 7.58 9.65
N GLU A 244 13.70 8.64 10.21
CA GLU A 244 12.95 9.60 11.03
C GLU A 244 11.93 10.44 10.25
N TYR A 245 11.95 10.40 8.91
CA TYR A 245 10.87 10.94 8.08
C TYR A 245 9.56 10.13 8.19
N PHE A 246 9.61 8.93 8.73
CA PHE A 246 8.45 8.07 9.03
C PHE A 246 8.05 8.17 10.51
N THR A 247 7.95 9.40 11.02
CA THR A 247 7.56 9.67 12.41
C THR A 247 6.39 10.65 12.49
N PRO A 248 5.61 10.62 13.59
CA PRO A 248 4.59 11.62 13.85
C PRO A 248 5.11 13.06 13.84
N ASP A 249 6.36 13.27 14.25
CA ASP A 249 7.03 14.58 14.24
C ASP A 249 7.14 15.13 12.82
N TYR A 250 7.54 14.28 11.86
CA TYR A 250 7.63 14.68 10.45
C TYR A 250 6.26 14.89 9.83
N ILE A 251 5.27 14.04 10.12
CA ILE A 251 3.90 14.23 9.66
C ILE A 251 3.36 15.59 10.12
N ASP A 252 3.53 15.93 11.40
CA ASP A 252 3.08 17.24 11.93
C ASP A 252 3.78 18.41 11.27
N PHE A 253 5.08 18.29 10.98
CA PHE A 253 5.84 19.28 10.21
C PHE A 253 5.30 19.42 8.79
N PHE A 254 5.23 18.31 8.04
CA PHE A 254 4.84 18.30 6.63
C PHE A 254 3.40 18.78 6.45
N TYR A 255 2.47 18.35 7.30
CA TYR A 255 1.07 18.76 7.23
C TYR A 255 0.88 20.28 7.29
N ARG A 256 1.66 20.97 8.11
CA ARG A 256 1.57 22.44 8.29
C ARG A 256 2.22 23.26 7.17
N LEU A 257 2.94 22.64 6.25
CA LEU A 257 3.50 23.36 5.11
C LEU A 257 2.37 23.84 4.19
N PRO A 258 2.55 24.98 3.48
CA PRO A 258 1.68 25.33 2.36
C PRO A 258 1.64 24.21 1.32
N GLN A 259 0.50 24.00 0.67
CA GLN A 259 0.33 22.89 -0.28
C GLN A 259 1.37 22.92 -1.42
N GLU A 260 1.67 24.10 -1.93
CA GLU A 260 2.72 24.32 -2.94
C GLU A 260 4.09 23.77 -2.48
N LYS A 261 4.46 23.97 -1.20
CA LYS A 261 5.70 23.44 -0.64
C LYS A 261 5.68 21.92 -0.47
N LYS A 262 4.54 21.34 -0.11
CA LYS A 262 4.35 19.89 -0.07
C LYS A 262 4.57 19.29 -1.45
N ASP A 263 3.98 19.89 -2.48
CA ASP A 263 4.05 19.43 -3.87
C ASP A 263 5.45 19.59 -4.46
N GLU A 264 6.24 20.57 -3.98
CA GLU A 264 7.66 20.72 -4.34
C GLU A 264 8.55 19.66 -3.68
N ILE A 265 8.31 19.35 -2.41
CA ILE A 265 9.20 18.50 -1.59
C ILE A 265 8.94 17.02 -1.84
N LEU A 266 7.68 16.59 -1.92
CA LEU A 266 7.30 15.18 -2.00
C LEU A 266 7.99 14.41 -3.16
N PRO A 267 8.08 14.93 -4.38
CA PRO A 267 8.80 14.26 -5.46
C PRO A 267 10.32 14.11 -5.22
N LYS A 268 10.92 14.97 -4.39
CA LYS A 268 12.34 14.91 -4.03
C LYS A 268 12.63 13.84 -2.97
N GLN A 269 11.60 13.29 -2.35
CA GLN A 269 11.67 12.26 -1.31
C GLN A 269 11.39 10.84 -1.84
N ASP A 270 11.38 10.65 -3.14
CA ASP A 270 11.03 9.37 -3.79
C ASP A 270 11.85 8.19 -3.27
N LEU A 271 13.14 8.35 -3.02
CA LEU A 271 14.00 7.27 -2.53
C LEU A 271 13.68 6.83 -1.09
N LEU A 272 12.91 7.59 -0.33
CA LEU A 272 12.44 7.14 0.99
C LEU A 272 11.43 5.98 0.89
N TYR A 273 10.72 5.83 -0.25
CA TYR A 273 9.63 4.83 -0.36
C TYR A 273 9.47 4.20 -1.75
N LYS A 274 10.29 4.57 -2.76
CA LYS A 274 10.18 4.05 -4.14
C LYS A 274 11.42 3.31 -4.63
N GLY A 275 12.47 3.19 -3.83
CA GLY A 275 13.69 2.50 -4.18
C GLY A 275 13.58 0.97 -4.05
N ILE A 276 14.73 0.31 -4.14
CA ILE A 276 14.89 -1.14 -3.97
C ILE A 276 15.61 -1.38 -2.63
N SER A 277 15.36 -2.45 -1.91
CA SER A 277 16.17 -2.78 -0.75
C SER A 277 17.62 -3.10 -1.17
N ALA A 278 18.59 -2.61 -0.40
CA ALA A 278 20.00 -2.87 -0.69
C ALA A 278 20.32 -4.38 -0.75
N THR A 279 19.63 -5.18 0.05
CA THR A 279 19.78 -6.64 0.07
C THR A 279 19.27 -7.29 -1.22
N THR A 280 18.17 -6.80 -1.80
CA THR A 280 17.66 -7.30 -3.10
C THR A 280 18.62 -6.91 -4.24
N ILE A 281 19.15 -5.68 -4.23
CA ILE A 281 20.16 -5.25 -5.22
C ILE A 281 21.40 -6.15 -5.13
N ALA A 282 21.91 -6.38 -3.92
CA ALA A 282 23.06 -7.25 -3.71
C ALA A 282 22.80 -8.67 -4.22
N ALA A 283 21.66 -9.27 -3.87
CA ALA A 283 21.30 -10.62 -4.32
C ALA A 283 21.22 -10.73 -5.85
N ILE A 284 20.68 -9.72 -6.53
CA ILE A 284 20.63 -9.65 -8.00
C ILE A 284 22.07 -9.59 -8.57
N PHE A 285 22.88 -8.68 -8.04
CA PHE A 285 24.26 -8.51 -8.53
C PHE A 285 25.09 -9.77 -8.30
N ASP A 286 25.04 -10.35 -7.11
CA ASP A 286 25.81 -11.55 -6.75
C ASP A 286 25.43 -12.73 -7.65
N LYS A 287 24.13 -12.91 -7.94
CA LYS A 287 23.66 -13.96 -8.84
C LYS A 287 24.12 -13.73 -10.28
N MET A 288 24.08 -12.51 -10.78
CA MET A 288 24.60 -12.18 -12.12
C MET A 288 26.12 -12.36 -12.19
N TYR A 289 26.84 -11.95 -11.13
CA TYR A 289 28.27 -12.15 -11.04
C TYR A 289 28.63 -13.63 -11.11
N GLU A 290 27.96 -14.48 -10.31
CA GLU A 290 28.16 -15.93 -10.32
C GLU A 290 27.94 -16.53 -11.72
N LYS A 291 26.86 -16.16 -12.40
CA LYS A 291 26.52 -16.60 -13.76
C LYS A 291 27.55 -16.15 -14.82
N SER A 292 28.26 -15.04 -14.59
CA SER A 292 29.26 -14.50 -15.52
C SER A 292 30.65 -15.19 -15.43
N ILE A 293 30.89 -16.07 -14.45
CA ILE A 293 32.15 -16.72 -14.25
C ILE A 293 32.54 -17.55 -15.50
N GLY A 294 33.81 -17.46 -15.91
CA GLY A 294 34.30 -18.12 -17.11
C GLY A 294 33.98 -17.38 -18.41
N ASN A 295 33.66 -16.07 -18.32
CA ASN A 295 33.22 -15.23 -19.44
C ASN A 295 31.98 -15.77 -20.16
N ALA A 296 31.05 -16.36 -19.39
CA ALA A 296 29.78 -16.81 -19.93
C ALA A 296 28.97 -15.61 -20.43
N GLU A 297 28.43 -15.70 -21.63
CA GLU A 297 27.49 -14.71 -22.15
C GLU A 297 26.15 -14.87 -21.42
N LEU A 298 25.71 -13.79 -20.80
CA LEU A 298 24.43 -13.79 -20.03
C LEU A 298 23.27 -13.47 -20.97
N ALA A 299 22.24 -14.29 -20.95
CA ALA A 299 20.96 -13.98 -21.59
C ALA A 299 20.16 -12.98 -20.72
N ILE A 300 20.79 -11.85 -20.34
CA ILE A 300 20.27 -10.83 -19.42
C ILE A 300 20.61 -9.46 -19.97
N GLU A 301 19.64 -8.55 -19.95
CA GLU A 301 19.86 -7.15 -20.26
C GLU A 301 19.21 -6.21 -19.24
N LEU A 302 20.00 -5.31 -18.65
CA LEU A 302 19.53 -4.25 -17.76
C LEU A 302 19.72 -2.89 -18.43
N ARG A 303 18.62 -2.09 -18.55
CA ARG A 303 18.69 -0.74 -19.10
C ARG A 303 17.99 0.26 -18.20
N ALA A 304 18.76 1.15 -17.62
CA ALA A 304 18.25 2.37 -16.99
C ALA A 304 18.01 3.46 -18.04
N MET A 305 17.34 4.55 -17.65
CA MET A 305 17.06 5.70 -18.51
C MET A 305 16.31 5.32 -19.80
N THR A 306 15.61 4.19 -19.76
CA THR A 306 14.92 3.59 -20.91
C THR A 306 13.43 3.49 -20.62
N GLU A 307 12.65 4.25 -21.35
CA GLU A 307 11.20 4.19 -21.33
C GLU A 307 10.69 3.14 -22.29
N VAL A 308 9.81 2.27 -21.81
CA VAL A 308 9.01 1.38 -22.66
C VAL A 308 7.73 2.13 -22.98
N ALA A 309 7.68 2.75 -24.18
CA ALA A 309 6.65 3.72 -24.54
C ALA A 309 5.38 3.09 -25.11
N ALA A 310 5.53 2.02 -25.90
CA ALA A 310 4.41 1.36 -26.56
C ALA A 310 4.68 -0.13 -26.77
N VAL A 311 3.63 -0.87 -27.10
CA VAL A 311 3.67 -2.28 -27.46
C VAL A 311 2.80 -2.53 -28.68
N THR A 312 3.24 -3.41 -29.55
CA THR A 312 2.46 -3.92 -30.68
C THR A 312 2.55 -5.44 -30.73
N PRO A 313 1.47 -6.13 -31.15
CA PRO A 313 1.52 -7.58 -31.39
C PRO A 313 2.59 -7.93 -32.44
N ALA A 314 3.37 -8.99 -32.19
CA ALA A 314 4.34 -9.58 -33.10
C ALA A 314 4.00 -11.05 -33.37
N GLU A 315 4.68 -11.70 -34.31
CA GLU A 315 4.43 -13.10 -34.69
C GLU A 315 4.51 -14.06 -33.50
N ASN A 316 5.48 -13.87 -32.62
CA ASN A 316 5.70 -14.69 -31.42
C ASN A 316 5.73 -13.80 -30.16
N GLY A 317 4.64 -13.09 -29.87
CA GLY A 317 4.57 -12.25 -28.66
C GLY A 317 4.37 -10.77 -28.97
N TRP A 318 5.30 -9.93 -28.53
CA TRP A 318 5.16 -8.47 -28.50
C TRP A 318 6.43 -7.78 -28.98
N GLN A 319 6.29 -6.70 -29.72
CA GLN A 319 7.35 -5.76 -30.00
C GLN A 319 7.17 -4.52 -29.14
N LEU A 320 8.17 -4.24 -28.29
CA LEU A 320 8.23 -3.03 -27.45
C LEU A 320 8.92 -1.92 -28.22
N LYS A 321 8.32 -0.72 -28.17
CA LYS A 321 9.00 0.51 -28.58
C LYS A 321 9.63 1.16 -27.36
N CYS A 322 10.93 1.25 -27.38
CA CYS A 322 11.75 1.76 -26.28
C CYS A 322 12.44 3.06 -26.68
N ARG A 323 12.60 3.98 -25.73
CA ARG A 323 13.37 5.22 -25.90
C ARG A 323 14.37 5.37 -24.76
N GLN A 324 15.64 5.40 -25.11
CA GLN A 324 16.70 5.84 -24.20
C GLN A 324 16.75 7.38 -24.20
N TRP A 325 16.20 7.99 -23.15
CA TRP A 325 15.88 9.42 -23.15
C TRP A 325 17.10 10.35 -22.95
N VAL A 326 18.28 9.84 -22.53
CA VAL A 326 19.52 10.62 -22.43
C VAL A 326 20.21 10.71 -23.79
N GLU A 327 20.25 9.60 -24.53
CA GLU A 327 20.80 9.55 -25.89
C GLU A 327 19.81 10.01 -26.96
N ASP A 328 18.55 10.21 -26.57
CA ASP A 328 17.42 10.48 -27.47
C ASP A 328 17.27 9.47 -28.61
N SER A 329 17.56 8.20 -28.28
CA SER A 329 17.58 7.08 -29.23
C SER A 329 16.37 6.18 -29.03
N GLU A 330 15.73 5.80 -30.14
CA GLU A 330 14.63 4.82 -30.16
C GLU A 330 15.13 3.46 -30.66
N PHE A 331 14.58 2.40 -30.10
CA PHE A 331 14.87 1.03 -30.52
C PHE A 331 13.69 0.10 -30.20
N ASP A 332 13.62 -1.00 -30.93
CA ASP A 332 12.59 -2.02 -30.74
C ASP A 332 13.17 -3.24 -30.05
N VAL A 333 12.34 -3.89 -29.19
CA VAL A 333 12.68 -5.13 -28.50
C VAL A 333 11.54 -6.12 -28.63
N ASP A 334 11.85 -7.32 -29.11
CA ASP A 334 10.90 -8.42 -29.12
C ASP A 334 10.90 -9.14 -27.78
N THR A 335 9.70 -9.42 -27.25
CA THR A 335 9.52 -10.13 -25.98
C THR A 335 8.22 -10.94 -25.98
N GLU A 336 8.21 -12.09 -25.32
CA GLU A 336 7.01 -12.93 -25.23
C GLU A 336 6.17 -12.63 -23.99
N ALA A 337 6.77 -12.04 -22.95
CA ALA A 337 6.03 -11.58 -21.77
C ALA A 337 6.58 -10.28 -21.20
N ILE A 338 5.69 -9.50 -20.58
CA ILE A 338 6.00 -8.22 -19.92
C ILE A 338 5.42 -8.22 -18.53
N VAL A 339 6.26 -7.91 -17.52
CA VAL A 339 5.82 -7.75 -16.14
C VAL A 339 6.08 -6.32 -15.68
N PHE A 340 5.01 -5.56 -15.42
CA PHE A 340 5.09 -4.20 -14.93
C PHE A 340 5.24 -4.15 -13.41
N GLY A 341 6.38 -3.68 -12.90
CA GLY A 341 6.62 -3.25 -11.53
C GLY A 341 6.56 -1.72 -11.42
N THR A 342 5.52 -1.12 -12.01
CA THR A 342 5.39 0.34 -12.18
C THR A 342 4.67 1.03 -11.04
N GLY A 343 4.46 0.30 -9.93
CA GLY A 343 3.90 0.83 -8.69
C GLY A 343 2.38 0.93 -8.70
N TYR A 344 1.88 1.70 -7.75
CA TYR A 344 0.46 1.81 -7.45
C TYR A 344 0.05 3.27 -7.33
N LYS A 345 -1.23 3.55 -7.55
CA LYS A 345 -1.82 4.87 -7.34
C LYS A 345 -3.10 4.77 -6.50
N SER A 346 -3.33 5.76 -5.66
CA SER A 346 -4.63 5.96 -5.03
C SER A 346 -5.61 6.52 -6.06
N THR A 347 -6.79 5.92 -6.13
CA THR A 347 -7.90 6.38 -6.99
C THR A 347 -9.13 6.54 -6.14
N LEU A 348 -9.97 7.54 -6.47
CA LEU A 348 -11.27 7.67 -5.82
C LEU A 348 -12.11 6.46 -6.20
N PRO A 349 -12.69 5.75 -5.22
CA PRO A 349 -13.51 4.58 -5.51
C PRO A 349 -14.87 4.97 -6.07
N ALA A 350 -15.39 4.16 -7.00
CA ALA A 350 -16.69 4.39 -7.63
C ALA A 350 -17.86 4.49 -6.63
N PHE A 351 -17.77 3.81 -5.50
CA PHE A 351 -18.80 3.88 -4.46
C PHE A 351 -18.96 5.26 -3.79
N LEU A 352 -18.05 6.21 -4.06
CA LEU A 352 -18.17 7.61 -3.61
C LEU A 352 -18.73 8.55 -4.69
N GLU A 353 -19.07 8.06 -5.89
CA GLU A 353 -19.61 8.90 -6.96
C GLU A 353 -20.89 9.63 -6.52
N THR A 354 -21.72 8.99 -5.70
CA THR A 354 -22.93 9.60 -5.11
C THR A 354 -22.64 10.77 -4.15
N MET A 355 -21.40 10.87 -3.66
CA MET A 355 -20.95 11.93 -2.77
C MET A 355 -20.04 12.96 -3.44
N GLU A 356 -19.78 12.84 -4.74
CA GLU A 356 -18.79 13.68 -5.44
C GLU A 356 -19.04 15.18 -5.22
N ASP A 357 -20.28 15.64 -5.31
CA ASP A 357 -20.66 17.04 -5.11
C ASP A 357 -20.47 17.53 -3.66
N HIS A 358 -20.27 16.61 -2.74
CA HIS A 358 -20.06 16.91 -1.32
C HIS A 358 -18.61 16.90 -0.90
N LEU A 359 -17.70 16.36 -1.72
CA LEU A 359 -16.30 16.24 -1.41
C LEU A 359 -15.52 17.52 -1.75
N VAL A 360 -14.75 18.01 -0.79
CA VAL A 360 -13.86 19.16 -1.03
C VAL A 360 -12.54 18.67 -1.62
N ARG A 361 -12.11 19.35 -2.69
CA ARG A 361 -10.88 19.05 -3.41
C ARG A 361 -9.93 20.26 -3.44
N ASP A 362 -8.65 19.99 -3.58
CA ASP A 362 -7.65 21.00 -3.87
C ASP A 362 -7.61 21.35 -5.38
N ASP A 363 -6.77 22.30 -5.75
CA ASP A 363 -6.64 22.80 -7.13
C ASP A 363 -6.15 21.73 -8.13
N LEU A 364 -5.62 20.61 -7.65
CA LEU A 364 -5.21 19.46 -8.45
C LEU A 364 -6.26 18.32 -8.46
N GLY A 365 -7.44 18.58 -7.89
CA GLY A 365 -8.53 17.61 -7.83
C GLY A 365 -8.36 16.51 -6.77
N ARG A 366 -7.39 16.62 -5.86
CA ARG A 366 -7.17 15.66 -4.78
C ARG A 366 -8.08 15.99 -3.59
N LEU A 367 -8.49 15.00 -2.82
CA LEU A 367 -9.31 15.21 -1.64
C LEU A 367 -8.62 16.13 -0.62
N ALA A 368 -9.32 17.15 -0.12
CA ALA A 368 -8.85 17.92 1.01
C ALA A 368 -8.93 17.04 2.27
N ILE A 369 -7.80 16.87 2.97
CA ILE A 369 -7.72 15.99 4.14
C ILE A 369 -7.21 16.79 5.33
N THR A 370 -7.96 16.72 6.45
CA THR A 370 -7.58 17.39 7.69
C THR A 370 -6.42 16.65 8.37
N LYS A 371 -5.80 17.31 9.36
CA LYS A 371 -4.74 16.71 10.17
C LYS A 371 -5.16 15.39 10.83
N ASP A 372 -6.44 15.26 11.16
CA ASP A 372 -6.99 14.08 11.84
C ASP A 372 -7.57 13.08 10.86
N TYR A 373 -7.07 13.07 9.62
CA TYR A 373 -7.42 12.13 8.53
C TYR A 373 -8.87 12.19 8.07
N LYS A 374 -9.61 13.26 8.37
CA LYS A 374 -10.97 13.49 7.87
C LYS A 374 -10.93 14.06 6.47
N VAL A 375 -11.73 13.52 5.59
CA VAL A 375 -11.98 14.09 4.25
C VAL A 375 -12.85 15.36 4.41
N GLY A 376 -12.45 16.44 3.77
CA GLY A 376 -13.23 17.67 3.73
C GLY A 376 -14.54 17.47 2.97
N THR A 377 -15.64 17.90 3.58
CA THR A 377 -16.96 17.88 2.94
C THR A 377 -17.58 19.27 2.94
N ALA A 378 -18.33 19.61 1.89
CA ALA A 378 -19.09 20.85 1.77
C ALA A 378 -20.34 20.84 2.69
N ILE A 379 -20.70 19.68 3.23
CA ILE A 379 -21.84 19.53 4.13
C ILE A 379 -21.37 19.81 5.56
N SER A 380 -22.12 20.67 6.27
CA SER A 380 -21.91 20.84 7.70
C SER A 380 -22.56 19.68 8.45
N THR A 381 -21.73 18.76 8.93
CA THR A 381 -22.18 17.51 9.56
C THR A 381 -21.30 17.12 10.75
N PRO A 382 -21.88 16.52 11.82
CA PRO A 382 -21.09 15.90 12.87
C PRO A 382 -20.45 14.56 12.41
N ASN A 383 -20.87 14.03 11.29
CA ASN A 383 -20.43 12.76 10.74
C ASN A 383 -19.14 12.94 9.92
N HIS A 384 -18.22 12.01 10.05
CA HIS A 384 -16.90 12.12 9.40
C HIS A 384 -16.66 10.96 8.43
N LEU A 385 -16.05 11.30 7.30
CA LEU A 385 -15.45 10.36 6.38
C LEU A 385 -13.93 10.40 6.60
N PHE A 386 -13.33 9.32 7.07
CA PHE A 386 -11.88 9.19 7.26
C PHE A 386 -11.24 8.46 6.08
N ILE A 387 -9.95 8.72 5.85
CA ILE A 387 -9.17 8.02 4.83
C ILE A 387 -7.87 7.50 5.42
N GLN A 388 -7.47 6.30 4.98
CA GLN A 388 -6.19 5.68 5.29
C GLN A 388 -5.47 5.31 3.99
N ASN A 389 -4.19 5.73 3.88
CA ASN A 389 -3.34 5.50 2.71
C ASN A 389 -3.83 6.18 1.41
N GLY A 390 -4.48 7.32 1.53
CA GLY A 390 -4.86 8.18 0.40
C GLY A 390 -4.40 9.63 0.60
N GLU A 391 -3.65 9.91 1.67
CA GLU A 391 -3.34 11.24 2.18
C GLU A 391 -1.87 11.69 1.97
N ILE A 392 -1.11 11.04 1.09
CA ILE A 392 0.32 11.33 0.90
C ILE A 392 0.59 12.82 0.55
N HIS A 393 -0.29 13.46 -0.21
CA HIS A 393 -0.16 14.86 -0.62
C HIS A 393 -0.37 15.85 0.55
N THR A 394 -0.94 15.41 1.67
CA THR A 394 -1.16 16.23 2.87
C THR A 394 -0.29 15.81 4.05
N HIS A 395 -0.03 14.51 4.23
CA HIS A 395 0.70 13.93 5.37
C HIS A 395 2.12 13.46 5.03
N GLY A 396 2.53 13.50 3.75
CA GLY A 396 3.87 13.15 3.31
C GLY A 396 4.14 11.66 3.20
N VAL A 397 5.43 11.31 3.17
CA VAL A 397 5.92 9.95 2.88
C VAL A 397 5.45 8.88 3.85
N GLY A 398 5.03 9.26 5.04
CA GLY A 398 4.51 8.33 6.05
C GLY A 398 3.11 7.79 5.76
N ALA A 399 2.35 8.34 4.80
CA ALA A 399 0.99 7.90 4.51
C ALA A 399 0.89 6.40 4.14
N PRO A 400 1.74 5.83 3.25
CA PRO A 400 1.71 4.41 2.93
C PRO A 400 2.45 3.51 3.94
N ASP A 401 3.14 4.09 4.94
CA ASP A 401 4.00 3.33 5.85
C ASP A 401 3.20 2.54 6.89
N LEU A 402 3.46 1.23 7.00
CA LEU A 402 2.79 0.35 7.96
C LEU A 402 3.12 0.73 9.41
N GLY A 403 4.33 1.21 9.69
CA GLY A 403 4.76 1.63 11.02
C GLY A 403 3.97 2.81 11.58
N LEU A 404 3.33 3.58 10.72
CA LEU A 404 2.45 4.70 11.11
C LEU A 404 0.96 4.33 11.13
N GLY A 405 0.61 3.09 10.78
CA GLY A 405 -0.77 2.61 10.76
C GLY A 405 -1.44 2.69 12.13
N ALA A 406 -0.82 2.13 13.16
CA ALA A 406 -1.35 2.15 14.53
C ALA A 406 -1.43 3.57 15.10
N PHE A 407 -0.46 4.45 14.81
CA PHE A 407 -0.52 5.87 15.19
C PHE A 407 -1.72 6.58 14.54
N ARG A 408 -1.97 6.38 13.25
CA ARG A 408 -3.13 6.93 12.54
C ARG A 408 -4.42 6.43 13.17
N ASN A 409 -4.50 5.13 13.44
CA ASN A 409 -5.64 4.50 14.10
C ASN A 409 -5.91 5.11 15.47
N SER A 410 -4.87 5.41 16.27
CA SER A 410 -5.00 6.11 17.55
C SER A 410 -5.70 7.46 17.39
N ILE A 411 -5.34 8.24 16.37
CA ILE A 411 -5.96 9.53 16.10
C ILE A 411 -7.43 9.36 15.73
N ILE A 412 -7.75 8.41 14.85
CA ILE A 412 -9.14 8.14 14.43
C ILE A 412 -9.99 7.70 15.63
N ILE A 413 -9.50 6.76 16.45
CA ILE A 413 -10.21 6.26 17.63
C ILE A 413 -10.44 7.40 18.63
N ASN A 414 -9.43 8.21 18.91
CA ASN A 414 -9.56 9.35 19.82
C ASN A 414 -10.61 10.37 19.34
N GLN A 415 -10.72 10.58 18.02
CA GLN A 415 -11.76 11.43 17.43
C GLN A 415 -13.16 10.82 17.59
N LEU A 416 -13.30 9.52 17.35
CA LEU A 416 -14.57 8.80 17.49
C LEU A 416 -15.04 8.76 18.95
N ALA A 417 -14.13 8.52 19.89
CA ALA A 417 -14.40 8.43 21.32
C ALA A 417 -14.60 9.80 21.98
N GLY A 418 -14.20 10.90 21.33
CA GLY A 418 -14.20 12.24 21.93
C GLY A 418 -13.26 12.40 23.13
N LYS A 419 -12.33 11.46 23.34
CA LYS A 419 -11.34 11.42 24.43
C LYS A 419 -10.04 10.75 23.96
N GLU A 420 -8.94 10.98 24.67
CA GLU A 420 -7.69 10.27 24.40
C GLU A 420 -7.78 8.83 24.96
N VAL A 421 -7.95 7.85 24.06
CA VAL A 421 -7.91 6.41 24.35
C VAL A 421 -6.47 5.91 24.21
N TYR A 422 -5.83 6.30 23.11
CA TYR A 422 -4.44 5.98 22.81
C TYR A 422 -3.59 7.23 22.76
N PRO A 423 -2.31 7.17 23.18
CA PRO A 423 -1.41 8.31 23.08
C PRO A 423 -1.23 8.78 21.65
N SER A 424 -1.50 10.07 21.39
CA SER A 424 -1.48 10.66 20.05
C SER A 424 -0.31 11.62 19.79
N LYS A 425 0.65 11.73 20.72
CA LYS A 425 1.81 12.64 20.64
C LYS A 425 3.11 11.95 21.04
N PRO A 426 3.47 10.82 20.42
CA PRO A 426 4.76 10.20 20.69
C PRO A 426 5.88 11.11 20.17
N LYS A 427 7.01 11.15 20.90
CA LYS A 427 8.26 11.71 20.38
C LYS A 427 8.99 10.59 19.65
N GLY A 428 9.19 10.75 18.33
CA GLY A 428 9.76 9.70 17.49
C GLY A 428 11.11 10.06 16.87
N ALA A 429 11.43 11.35 16.72
CA ALA A 429 12.64 11.80 16.03
C ALA A 429 13.63 12.49 16.95
N PHE A 430 14.93 12.26 16.71
CA PHE A 430 16.01 13.08 17.24
C PHE A 430 16.17 14.39 16.46
N GLN A 431 15.87 14.35 15.16
CA GLN A 431 15.92 15.51 14.28
C GLN A 431 14.80 16.51 14.61
N SER A 432 15.12 17.79 14.48
CA SER A 432 14.12 18.87 14.50
C SER A 432 13.83 19.30 13.08
N PHE A 433 12.63 19.01 12.60
CA PHE A 433 12.19 19.44 11.26
C PHE A 433 11.76 20.92 11.21
N ARG A 434 11.55 21.54 12.38
CA ARG A 434 11.13 22.94 12.50
C ARG A 434 12.22 23.81 13.10
N VAL A 435 12.27 25.05 12.62
CA VAL A 435 12.96 26.12 13.34
C VAL A 435 12.12 26.48 14.56
N LYS A 436 12.70 26.40 15.76
CA LYS A 436 12.08 26.96 16.96
C LYS A 436 12.01 28.47 16.79
N THR A 437 10.84 29.01 16.59
CA THR A 437 10.63 30.46 16.68
C THR A 437 11.00 30.88 18.11
N PRO A 438 11.91 31.82 18.30
CA PRO A 438 12.18 32.35 19.63
C PRO A 438 10.86 32.85 20.21
N VAL A 439 10.48 32.36 21.37
CA VAL A 439 9.39 32.98 22.14
C VAL A 439 9.92 34.36 22.50
N MET A 440 9.42 35.42 21.83
CA MET A 440 9.66 36.76 22.30
C MET A 440 8.99 36.83 23.68
N ALA A 441 9.80 36.85 24.73
CA ALA A 441 9.34 37.20 26.06
C ALA A 441 8.92 38.69 26.00
N TYR A 442 7.60 38.91 26.09
CA TYR A 442 7.05 40.24 26.37
C TYR A 442 7.03 40.45 27.88
#